data_554bc87fbe3d934bfefd53bce6ff9f25
#
_entry.id   554bc87fbe3d934bfefd53bce6ff9f25
#
_cell.length_a   1.000
_cell.length_b   1.000
_cell.length_c   1.000
_cell.angle_alpha   90.00
_cell.angle_beta   90.00
_cell.angle_gamma   90.00
#
_symmetry.space_group_name_H-M   'P 1'
#
loop_
_entity.id
_entity.type
_entity.pdbx_description
1 polymer ?
#
loop_
_entity_poly.entity_id
_entity_poly.type
_entity_poly.pdbx_seq_one_letter_code
_entity_poly.pdbx_strand_id
1 'polypeptide(L)'
;MTATAARAGTNPVEQAVIWLNDPLNWTNPGGILDRLGEHLSMSAAAVLLGCLVAWPIGLWLGHSGRGGGLVLLISNVTLAIPTLALLTILPLTFLGFGRPAVVVALAVFAVPPLLANAYTGVRQADPEARDAARGMGLSGGQLLRRVELPLAVPYLAAGFRTAAVQVVATAALASFVNGGGLGQIIRAGFGLDIAAGGGQIIAGGVLVAGLALLVEGVLALVERAVTPRPLRRARGRANRRAAAAVTGN
;
A
#
# COMPACT_ATOMS: atom_id res chain seq x y z
N MET A 1 21.78 -32.57 -16.29
CA MET A 1 20.99 -33.49 -15.42
C MET A 1 21.50 -33.58 -13.97
N THR A 2 22.64 -33.02 -13.62
CA THR A 2 23.26 -33.20 -12.27
C THR A 2 22.85 -32.15 -11.22
N ALA A 3 22.43 -30.94 -11.60
CA ALA A 3 22.05 -29.90 -10.67
C ALA A 3 20.65 -30.09 -10.04
N THR A 4 19.74 -30.78 -10.72
CA THR A 4 18.37 -31.01 -10.25
C THR A 4 18.32 -32.11 -9.19
N ALA A 5 19.17 -33.12 -9.29
CA ALA A 5 19.21 -34.24 -8.34
C ALA A 5 19.81 -33.83 -6.98
N ALA A 6 20.76 -32.88 -6.94
CA ALA A 6 21.36 -32.39 -5.71
C ALA A 6 20.40 -31.53 -4.84
N ARG A 7 19.32 -31.01 -5.43
CA ARG A 7 18.31 -30.19 -4.74
C ARG A 7 17.26 -30.98 -3.97
N ALA A 8 17.08 -32.26 -4.27
CA ALA A 8 16.00 -33.11 -3.72
C ALA A 8 16.16 -33.49 -2.23
N GLY A 9 17.31 -33.17 -1.60
CA GLY A 9 17.59 -33.50 -0.20
C GLY A 9 17.81 -32.31 0.74
N THR A 10 17.75 -31.06 0.22
CA THR A 10 18.00 -29.85 1.02
C THR A 10 16.71 -29.24 1.56
N ASN A 11 16.79 -28.63 2.76
CA ASN A 11 15.67 -27.88 3.33
C ASN A 11 15.22 -26.77 2.38
N PRO A 12 13.89 -26.52 2.18
CA PRO A 12 13.39 -25.47 1.31
C PRO A 12 13.98 -24.07 1.58
N VAL A 13 14.37 -23.77 2.80
CA VAL A 13 15.05 -22.52 3.16
C VAL A 13 16.46 -22.46 2.55
N GLU A 14 17.22 -23.55 2.61
CA GLU A 14 18.54 -23.63 2.00
C GLU A 14 18.45 -23.52 0.46
N GLN A 15 17.46 -24.16 -0.13
CA GLN A 15 17.18 -24.03 -1.57
C GLN A 15 16.86 -22.57 -1.94
N ALA A 16 16.11 -21.84 -1.10
CA ALA A 16 15.81 -20.43 -1.33
C ALA A 16 17.08 -19.56 -1.30
N VAL A 17 17.99 -19.81 -0.36
CA VAL A 17 19.30 -19.12 -0.30
C VAL A 17 20.13 -19.42 -1.55
N ILE A 18 20.21 -20.68 -1.97
CA ILE A 18 20.94 -21.08 -3.20
C ILE A 18 20.32 -20.37 -4.41
N TRP A 19 18.97 -20.35 -4.51
CA TRP A 19 18.26 -19.72 -5.61
C TRP A 19 18.50 -18.21 -5.67
N LEU A 20 18.49 -17.53 -4.51
CA LEU A 20 18.74 -16.09 -4.41
C LEU A 20 20.21 -15.72 -4.68
N ASN A 21 21.15 -16.62 -4.42
CA ASN A 21 22.58 -16.42 -4.69
C ASN A 21 22.97 -16.68 -6.15
N ASP A 22 22.08 -17.23 -6.98
CA ASP A 22 22.36 -17.43 -8.39
C ASP A 22 22.18 -16.10 -9.16
N PRO A 23 23.26 -15.51 -9.73
CA PRO A 23 23.18 -14.24 -10.46
C PRO A 23 22.23 -14.28 -11.65
N LEU A 24 22.03 -15.45 -12.25
CA LEU A 24 21.15 -15.63 -13.41
C LEU A 24 19.69 -15.38 -13.04
N ASN A 25 19.28 -15.70 -11.82
CA ASN A 25 17.92 -15.42 -11.34
C ASN A 25 17.64 -13.91 -11.18
N TRP A 26 18.70 -13.09 -11.09
CA TRP A 26 18.56 -11.64 -11.00
C TRP A 26 18.49 -10.95 -12.36
N THR A 27 19.32 -11.39 -13.31
CA THR A 27 19.62 -10.64 -14.55
C THR A 27 19.05 -11.24 -15.81
N ASN A 28 18.62 -12.52 -15.80
CA ASN A 28 17.96 -13.13 -16.95
C ASN A 28 16.65 -12.42 -17.32
N PRO A 29 16.22 -12.44 -18.58
CA PRO A 29 14.91 -11.98 -19.00
C PRO A 29 13.78 -12.60 -18.13
N GLY A 30 12.97 -11.77 -17.49
CA GLY A 30 11.97 -12.21 -16.51
C GLY A 30 12.54 -12.61 -15.16
N GLY A 31 13.78 -12.26 -14.85
CA GLY A 31 14.43 -12.43 -13.55
C GLY A 31 13.94 -11.45 -12.49
N ILE A 32 14.58 -11.45 -11.33
CA ILE A 32 14.16 -10.65 -10.17
C ILE A 32 14.09 -9.16 -10.49
N LEU A 33 15.09 -8.62 -11.22
CA LEU A 33 15.13 -7.17 -11.53
C LEU A 33 13.97 -6.75 -12.44
N ASP A 34 13.65 -7.53 -13.47
CA ASP A 34 12.51 -7.25 -14.34
C ASP A 34 11.19 -7.33 -13.56
N ARG A 35 11.03 -8.39 -12.75
CA ARG A 35 9.84 -8.58 -11.91
C ARG A 35 9.69 -7.50 -10.85
N LEU A 36 10.79 -7.00 -10.31
CA LEU A 36 10.80 -5.88 -9.37
C LEU A 36 10.31 -4.59 -10.05
N GLY A 37 10.81 -4.29 -11.24
CA GLY A 37 10.35 -3.14 -12.03
C GLY A 37 8.85 -3.21 -12.37
N GLU A 38 8.37 -4.38 -12.81
CA GLU A 38 6.95 -4.64 -13.05
C GLU A 38 6.13 -4.41 -11.78
N HIS A 39 6.56 -4.97 -10.65
CA HIS A 39 5.88 -4.91 -9.35
C HIS A 39 5.75 -3.47 -8.85
N LEU A 40 6.85 -2.72 -8.86
CA LEU A 40 6.87 -1.32 -8.43
C LEU A 40 6.02 -0.43 -9.33
N SER A 41 6.15 -0.57 -10.67
CA SER A 41 5.38 0.26 -11.60
C SER A 41 3.86 0.02 -11.50
N MET A 42 3.45 -1.23 -11.33
CA MET A 42 2.05 -1.61 -11.15
C MET A 42 1.51 -1.09 -9.80
N SER A 43 2.27 -1.27 -8.73
CA SER A 43 1.90 -0.79 -7.39
C SER A 43 1.81 0.74 -7.35
N ALA A 44 2.78 1.44 -7.93
CA ALA A 44 2.76 2.89 -8.01
C ALA A 44 1.55 3.40 -8.81
N ALA A 45 1.26 2.82 -9.97
CA ALA A 45 0.10 3.18 -10.77
C ALA A 45 -1.21 2.98 -10.00
N ALA A 46 -1.34 1.87 -9.27
CA ALA A 46 -2.53 1.57 -8.46
C ALA A 46 -2.71 2.58 -7.31
N VAL A 47 -1.65 2.89 -6.57
CA VAL A 47 -1.72 3.86 -5.46
C VAL A 47 -2.04 5.26 -6.00
N LEU A 48 -1.41 5.68 -7.09
CA LEU A 48 -1.69 6.99 -7.72
C LEU A 48 -3.14 7.09 -8.19
N LEU A 49 -3.66 6.04 -8.83
CA LEU A 49 -5.07 5.98 -9.24
C LEU A 49 -6.00 6.05 -8.01
N GLY A 50 -5.66 5.32 -6.94
CA GLY A 50 -6.38 5.40 -5.66
C GLY A 50 -6.36 6.81 -5.07
N CYS A 51 -5.22 7.52 -5.10
CA CYS A 51 -5.12 8.92 -4.64
C CYS A 51 -5.99 9.86 -5.46
N LEU A 52 -6.02 9.70 -6.79
CA LEU A 52 -6.84 10.54 -7.67
C LEU A 52 -8.33 10.46 -7.35
N VAL A 53 -8.79 9.33 -6.85
CA VAL A 53 -10.20 9.12 -6.46
C VAL A 53 -10.43 9.45 -4.98
N ALA A 54 -9.63 8.87 -4.10
CA ALA A 54 -9.88 8.93 -2.65
C ALA A 54 -9.60 10.31 -2.04
N TRP A 55 -8.55 11.02 -2.47
CA TRP A 55 -8.20 12.31 -1.89
C TRP A 55 -9.24 13.40 -2.15
N PRO A 56 -9.69 13.65 -3.40
CA PRO A 56 -10.74 14.65 -3.64
C PRO A 56 -11.99 14.36 -2.82
N ILE A 57 -12.44 13.10 -2.80
CA ILE A 57 -13.64 12.69 -2.08
C ILE A 57 -13.45 12.87 -0.57
N GLY A 58 -12.34 12.37 -0.01
CA GLY A 58 -12.04 12.44 1.42
C GLY A 58 -11.88 13.86 1.92
N LEU A 59 -11.15 14.71 1.18
CA LEU A 59 -10.97 16.12 1.51
C LEU A 59 -12.30 16.89 1.45
N TRP A 60 -13.12 16.65 0.44
CA TRP A 60 -14.41 17.30 0.30
C TRP A 60 -15.39 16.88 1.41
N LEU A 61 -15.49 15.59 1.72
CA LEU A 61 -16.32 15.07 2.80
C LEU A 61 -15.85 15.59 4.17
N GLY A 62 -14.53 15.63 4.39
CA GLY A 62 -13.93 16.18 5.60
C GLY A 62 -14.24 17.68 5.78
N HIS A 63 -14.11 18.47 4.71
CA HIS A 63 -14.39 19.90 4.69
C HIS A 63 -15.89 20.20 4.95
N SER A 64 -16.79 19.47 4.30
CA SER A 64 -18.24 19.64 4.48
C SER A 64 -18.72 19.25 5.88
N GLY A 65 -17.90 18.52 6.64
CA GLY A 65 -18.26 18.01 7.98
C GLY A 65 -19.31 16.89 7.95
N ARG A 66 -19.72 16.47 6.76
CA ARG A 66 -20.74 15.44 6.51
C ARG A 66 -20.09 14.24 5.84
N GLY A 67 -20.68 13.05 6.01
CA GLY A 67 -20.21 11.89 5.26
C GLY A 67 -19.28 10.95 6.03
N GLY A 68 -19.04 11.10 7.34
CA GLY A 68 -18.26 10.14 8.13
C GLY A 68 -18.81 8.71 8.02
N GLY A 69 -20.13 8.55 8.03
CA GLY A 69 -20.78 7.27 7.80
C GLY A 69 -20.53 6.71 6.40
N LEU A 70 -20.49 7.56 5.38
CA LEU A 70 -20.18 7.15 4.01
C LEU A 70 -18.72 6.69 3.87
N VAL A 71 -17.78 7.40 4.48
CA VAL A 71 -16.36 6.99 4.51
C VAL A 71 -16.20 5.63 5.15
N LEU A 72 -16.86 5.39 6.30
CA LEU A 72 -16.85 4.10 6.97
C LEU A 72 -17.51 3.01 6.12
N LEU A 73 -18.65 3.29 5.49
CA LEU A 73 -19.34 2.36 4.62
C LEU A 73 -18.47 1.95 3.43
N ILE A 74 -17.90 2.92 2.69
CA ILE A 74 -17.02 2.64 1.55
C ILE A 74 -15.82 1.81 2.00
N SER A 75 -15.18 2.20 3.11
CA SER A 75 -14.03 1.48 3.63
C SER A 75 -14.37 0.04 3.99
N ASN A 76 -15.45 -0.18 4.73
CA ASN A 76 -15.85 -1.51 5.18
C ASN A 76 -16.29 -2.40 4.01
N VAL A 77 -17.07 -1.87 3.07
CA VAL A 77 -17.51 -2.62 1.87
C VAL A 77 -16.31 -3.01 1.02
N THR A 78 -15.38 -2.07 0.77
CA THR A 78 -14.19 -2.36 -0.04
C THR A 78 -13.30 -3.42 0.62
N LEU A 79 -13.09 -3.34 1.93
CA LEU A 79 -12.28 -4.32 2.68
C LEU A 79 -12.96 -5.70 2.78
N ALA A 80 -14.28 -5.78 2.65
CA ALA A 80 -15.01 -7.04 2.64
C ALA A 80 -14.88 -7.80 1.30
N ILE A 81 -14.48 -7.12 0.22
CA ILE A 81 -14.29 -7.76 -1.09
C ILE A 81 -12.97 -8.54 -1.08
N PRO A 82 -12.99 -9.88 -1.33
CA PRO A 82 -11.75 -10.64 -1.45
C PRO A 82 -10.91 -10.13 -2.63
N THR A 83 -9.65 -9.75 -2.37
CA THR A 83 -8.76 -9.19 -3.39
C THR A 83 -8.61 -10.10 -4.59
N LEU A 84 -8.46 -11.40 -4.34
CA LEU A 84 -8.32 -12.39 -5.41
C LEU A 84 -9.58 -12.45 -6.28
N ALA A 85 -10.78 -12.32 -5.68
CA ALA A 85 -12.02 -12.26 -6.44
C ALA A 85 -12.04 -11.05 -7.37
N LEU A 86 -11.64 -9.87 -6.87
CA LEU A 86 -11.58 -8.67 -7.69
C LEU A 86 -10.56 -8.80 -8.82
N LEU A 87 -9.40 -9.36 -8.54
CA LEU A 87 -8.35 -9.62 -9.54
C LEU A 87 -8.81 -10.63 -10.61
N THR A 88 -9.66 -11.58 -10.30
CA THR A 88 -10.16 -12.56 -11.27
C THR A 88 -11.38 -12.07 -12.06
N ILE A 89 -12.23 -11.23 -11.47
CA ILE A 89 -13.44 -10.73 -12.12
C ILE A 89 -13.13 -9.58 -13.09
N LEU A 90 -12.28 -8.62 -12.70
CA LEU A 90 -11.98 -7.44 -13.53
C LEU A 90 -11.40 -7.77 -14.91
N PRO A 91 -10.51 -8.76 -15.08
CA PRO A 91 -10.06 -9.18 -16.41
C PRO A 91 -11.17 -9.69 -17.33
N LEU A 92 -12.30 -10.16 -16.79
CA LEU A 92 -13.46 -10.60 -17.56
C LEU A 92 -14.34 -9.44 -18.07
N THR A 93 -14.02 -8.22 -17.66
CA THR A 93 -14.69 -7.01 -18.12
C THR A 93 -13.99 -6.45 -19.38
N PHE A 94 -14.40 -5.25 -19.81
CA PHE A 94 -13.79 -4.50 -20.91
C PHE A 94 -12.29 -4.16 -20.69
N LEU A 95 -11.78 -4.31 -19.45
CA LEU A 95 -10.37 -4.06 -19.12
C LEU A 95 -9.44 -5.15 -19.67
N GLY A 96 -9.96 -6.35 -19.89
CA GLY A 96 -9.18 -7.47 -20.39
C GLY A 96 -8.13 -7.99 -19.40
N PHE A 97 -7.46 -9.08 -19.80
CA PHE A 97 -6.35 -9.64 -19.00
C PHE A 97 -5.11 -8.76 -19.08
N GLY A 98 -4.37 -8.67 -17.95
CA GLY A 98 -3.09 -7.97 -17.89
C GLY A 98 -3.09 -6.79 -16.91
N ARG A 99 -2.12 -5.89 -17.11
CA ARG A 99 -1.81 -4.78 -16.19
C ARG A 99 -2.99 -3.83 -15.89
N PRO A 100 -3.85 -3.42 -16.86
CA PRO A 100 -4.92 -2.47 -16.56
C PRO A 100 -5.91 -2.98 -15.51
N ALA A 101 -6.40 -4.21 -15.67
CA ALA A 101 -7.34 -4.81 -14.72
C ALA A 101 -6.71 -4.96 -13.33
N VAL A 102 -5.43 -5.36 -13.25
CA VAL A 102 -4.70 -5.48 -12.00
C VAL A 102 -4.52 -4.12 -11.32
N VAL A 103 -4.13 -3.08 -12.06
CA VAL A 103 -3.97 -1.73 -11.52
C VAL A 103 -5.28 -1.21 -10.94
N VAL A 104 -6.40 -1.41 -11.63
CA VAL A 104 -7.73 -1.01 -11.15
C VAL A 104 -8.11 -1.80 -9.88
N ALA A 105 -7.90 -3.13 -9.87
CA ALA A 105 -8.17 -3.96 -8.69
C ALA A 105 -7.40 -3.49 -7.46
N LEU A 106 -6.10 -3.27 -7.61
CA LEU A 106 -5.23 -2.80 -6.54
C LEU A 106 -5.55 -1.36 -6.12
N ALA A 107 -5.97 -0.49 -7.06
CA ALA A 107 -6.41 0.87 -6.76
C ALA A 107 -7.66 0.89 -5.88
N VAL A 108 -8.63 0.01 -6.14
CA VAL A 108 -9.81 -0.17 -5.28
C VAL A 108 -9.38 -0.51 -3.85
N PHE A 109 -8.38 -1.37 -3.69
CA PHE A 109 -7.81 -1.74 -2.39
C PHE A 109 -7.07 -0.59 -1.69
N ALA A 110 -6.48 0.34 -2.45
CA ALA A 110 -5.82 1.53 -1.92
C ALA A 110 -6.81 2.58 -1.40
N VAL A 111 -8.06 2.61 -1.93
CA VAL A 111 -9.06 3.65 -1.60
C VAL A 111 -9.35 3.77 -0.10
N PRO A 112 -9.63 2.69 0.69
CA PRO A 112 -9.99 2.81 2.09
C PRO A 112 -9.00 3.59 2.94
N PRO A 113 -7.71 3.24 3.01
CA PRO A 113 -6.75 3.96 3.84
C PRO A 113 -6.52 5.40 3.34
N LEU A 114 -6.54 5.64 2.03
CA LEU A 114 -6.40 6.97 1.45
C LEU A 114 -7.60 7.86 1.79
N LEU A 115 -8.82 7.35 1.63
CA LEU A 115 -10.08 8.05 1.88
C LEU A 115 -10.24 8.39 3.36
N ALA A 116 -10.05 7.39 4.24
CA ALA A 116 -10.21 7.56 5.68
C ALA A 116 -9.21 8.58 6.26
N ASN A 117 -7.95 8.52 5.81
CA ASN A 117 -6.94 9.47 6.29
C ASN A 117 -7.14 10.87 5.70
N ALA A 118 -7.58 11.03 4.45
CA ALA A 118 -7.92 12.33 3.88
C ALA A 118 -9.09 12.98 4.62
N TYR A 119 -10.17 12.23 4.87
CA TYR A 119 -11.30 12.69 5.67
C TYR A 119 -10.87 13.10 7.08
N THR A 120 -10.16 12.23 7.78
CA THR A 120 -9.72 12.45 9.15
C THR A 120 -8.75 13.63 9.25
N GLY A 121 -7.84 13.77 8.29
CA GLY A 121 -6.88 14.87 8.26
C GLY A 121 -7.54 16.25 8.23
N VAL A 122 -8.56 16.41 7.40
CA VAL A 122 -9.35 17.66 7.36
C VAL A 122 -10.17 17.83 8.64
N ARG A 123 -10.78 16.77 9.16
CA ARG A 123 -11.61 16.86 10.40
C ARG A 123 -10.80 17.18 11.64
N GLN A 124 -9.53 16.80 11.67
CA GLN A 124 -8.59 17.06 12.77
C GLN A 124 -7.90 18.44 12.68
N ALA A 125 -8.23 19.25 11.66
CA ALA A 125 -7.78 20.63 11.62
C ALA A 125 -8.34 21.40 12.84
N ASP A 126 -7.48 22.20 13.47
CA ASP A 126 -7.80 22.95 14.69
C ASP A 126 -9.04 23.82 14.49
N PRO A 127 -10.09 23.67 15.31
CA PRO A 127 -11.31 24.48 15.21
C PRO A 127 -11.03 25.98 15.36
N GLU A 128 -10.13 26.39 16.25
CA GLU A 128 -9.78 27.80 16.45
C GLU A 128 -9.14 28.40 15.20
N ALA A 129 -8.24 27.65 14.55
CA ALA A 129 -7.62 28.05 13.29
C ALA A 129 -8.66 28.18 12.16
N ARG A 130 -9.65 27.30 12.11
CA ARG A 130 -10.75 27.35 11.13
C ARG A 130 -11.66 28.56 11.37
N ASP A 131 -12.00 28.82 12.62
CA ASP A 131 -12.89 29.94 12.99
C ASP A 131 -12.19 31.29 12.80
N ALA A 132 -10.92 31.40 13.16
CA ALA A 132 -10.12 32.59 12.86
C ALA A 132 -10.03 32.86 11.35
N ALA A 133 -9.81 31.82 10.53
CA ALA A 133 -9.76 31.95 9.08
C ALA A 133 -11.12 32.42 8.49
N ARG A 134 -12.22 31.89 9.01
CA ARG A 134 -13.57 32.37 8.64
C ARG A 134 -13.82 33.81 9.04
N GLY A 135 -13.42 34.18 10.27
CA GLY A 135 -13.49 35.56 10.75
C GLY A 135 -12.70 36.56 9.90
N MET A 136 -11.60 36.13 9.28
CA MET A 136 -10.85 36.89 8.30
C MET A 136 -11.48 36.94 6.90
N GLY A 137 -12.66 36.33 6.70
CA GLY A 137 -13.38 36.36 5.43
C GLY A 137 -12.91 35.33 4.38
N LEU A 138 -12.17 34.27 4.78
CA LEU A 138 -11.83 33.21 3.84
C LEU A 138 -13.07 32.46 3.36
N SER A 139 -13.20 32.32 2.05
CA SER A 139 -14.24 31.46 1.46
C SER A 139 -13.94 29.96 1.79
N GLY A 140 -14.97 29.09 1.69
CA GLY A 140 -14.81 27.66 1.97
C GLY A 140 -13.64 27.00 1.21
N GLY A 141 -13.51 27.28 -0.09
CA GLY A 141 -12.38 26.77 -0.88
C GLY A 141 -11.02 27.33 -0.46
N GLN A 142 -10.97 28.60 0.00
CA GLN A 142 -9.74 29.19 0.56
C GLN A 142 -9.41 28.58 1.90
N LEU A 143 -10.40 28.32 2.75
CA LEU A 143 -10.24 27.64 4.03
C LEU A 143 -9.66 26.24 3.83
N LEU A 144 -10.24 25.44 2.91
CA LEU A 144 -9.73 24.12 2.57
C LEU A 144 -8.27 24.17 2.11
N ARG A 145 -7.94 25.04 1.17
CA ARG A 145 -6.60 25.05 0.53
C ARG A 145 -5.52 25.68 1.40
N ARG A 146 -5.84 26.71 2.20
CA ARG A 146 -4.85 27.49 2.95
C ARG A 146 -4.71 27.06 4.41
N VAL A 147 -5.71 26.41 4.98
CA VAL A 147 -5.72 26.01 6.40
C VAL A 147 -5.85 24.50 6.54
N GLU A 148 -6.94 23.92 6.05
CA GLU A 148 -7.25 22.52 6.32
C GLU A 148 -6.29 21.57 5.60
N LEU A 149 -6.00 21.79 4.32
CA LEU A 149 -5.11 20.92 3.54
C LEU A 149 -3.67 20.89 4.06
N PRO A 150 -3.01 22.02 4.38
CA PRO A 150 -1.69 21.99 5.01
C PRO A 150 -1.66 21.23 6.34
N LEU A 151 -2.70 21.37 7.17
CA LEU A 151 -2.82 20.64 8.43
C LEU A 151 -3.13 19.16 8.23
N ALA A 152 -3.77 18.79 7.11
CA ALA A 152 -4.08 17.41 6.76
C ALA A 152 -2.88 16.64 6.15
N VAL A 153 -1.82 17.33 5.68
CA VAL A 153 -0.66 16.68 5.02
C VAL A 153 -0.10 15.49 5.80
N PRO A 154 0.10 15.54 7.14
CA PRO A 154 0.61 14.38 7.88
C PRO A 154 -0.32 13.16 7.83
N TYR A 155 -1.63 13.39 7.77
CA TYR A 155 -2.63 12.32 7.63
C TYR A 155 -2.65 11.76 6.21
N LEU A 156 -2.56 12.62 5.20
CA LEU A 156 -2.45 12.20 3.81
C LEU A 156 -1.20 11.34 3.59
N ALA A 157 -0.06 11.74 4.15
CA ALA A 157 1.17 10.96 4.08
C ALA A 157 1.05 9.61 4.80
N ALA A 158 0.41 9.56 5.97
CA ALA A 158 0.16 8.31 6.69
C ALA A 158 -0.78 7.37 5.91
N GLY A 159 -1.86 7.91 5.33
CA GLY A 159 -2.77 7.16 4.48
C GLY A 159 -2.10 6.63 3.21
N PHE A 160 -1.27 7.46 2.57
CA PHE A 160 -0.48 7.06 1.42
C PHE A 160 0.49 5.91 1.74
N ARG A 161 1.22 6.00 2.85
CA ARG A 161 2.12 4.95 3.32
C ARG A 161 1.38 3.64 3.54
N THR A 162 0.26 3.68 4.28
CA THR A 162 -0.53 2.48 4.54
C THR A 162 -1.05 1.86 3.25
N ALA A 163 -1.59 2.66 2.32
CA ALA A 163 -2.06 2.19 1.02
C ALA A 163 -0.94 1.59 0.18
N ALA A 164 0.22 2.25 0.12
CA ALA A 164 1.36 1.79 -0.68
C ALA A 164 1.90 0.43 -0.19
N VAL A 165 2.08 0.27 1.12
CA VAL A 165 2.55 -1.00 1.70
C VAL A 165 1.54 -2.12 1.47
N GLN A 166 0.25 -1.83 1.69
CA GLN A 166 -0.83 -2.78 1.44
C GLN A 166 -0.89 -3.20 -0.03
N VAL A 167 -0.79 -2.26 -0.96
CA VAL A 167 -0.78 -2.54 -2.40
C VAL A 167 0.45 -3.34 -2.80
N VAL A 168 1.65 -2.96 -2.36
CA VAL A 168 2.89 -3.70 -2.65
C VAL A 168 2.79 -5.14 -2.17
N ALA A 169 2.34 -5.38 -0.93
CA ALA A 169 2.19 -6.74 -0.43
C ALA A 169 1.16 -7.56 -1.24
N THR A 170 0.03 -6.93 -1.61
CA THR A 170 -1.09 -7.60 -2.29
C THR A 170 -0.84 -7.80 -3.79
N ALA A 171 0.01 -6.95 -4.40
CA ALA A 171 0.34 -7.03 -5.83
C ALA A 171 1.02 -8.37 -6.22
N ALA A 172 1.55 -9.13 -5.26
CA ALA A 172 2.03 -10.49 -5.51
C ALA A 172 0.92 -11.41 -6.07
N LEU A 173 -0.34 -11.18 -5.66
CA LEU A 173 -1.50 -11.94 -6.16
C LEU A 173 -1.82 -11.67 -7.65
N ALA A 174 -1.32 -10.57 -8.22
CA ALA A 174 -1.49 -10.25 -9.63
C ALA A 174 -0.91 -11.33 -10.56
N SER A 175 0.07 -12.09 -10.09
CA SER A 175 0.66 -13.20 -10.82
C SER A 175 -0.34 -14.30 -11.21
N PHE A 176 -1.41 -14.49 -10.41
CA PHE A 176 -2.44 -15.48 -10.69
C PHE A 176 -3.34 -15.12 -11.89
N VAL A 177 -3.38 -13.84 -12.25
CA VAL A 177 -4.17 -13.31 -13.39
C VAL A 177 -3.27 -12.74 -14.49
N ASN A 178 -2.04 -13.24 -14.57
CA ASN A 178 -1.04 -12.84 -15.57
C ASN A 178 -0.63 -11.36 -15.51
N GLY A 179 -0.72 -10.75 -14.32
CA GLY A 179 -0.39 -9.35 -14.09
C GLY A 179 1.10 -9.03 -13.97
N GLY A 180 1.97 -10.04 -13.89
CA GLY A 180 3.42 -9.83 -13.71
C GLY A 180 3.86 -9.65 -12.26
N GLY A 181 5.05 -9.06 -12.08
CA GLY A 181 5.62 -8.71 -10.79
C GLY A 181 6.27 -9.88 -10.04
N LEU A 182 6.80 -9.59 -8.85
CA LEU A 182 7.52 -10.56 -8.00
C LEU A 182 6.72 -11.82 -7.66
N GLY A 183 5.38 -11.73 -7.64
CA GLY A 183 4.52 -12.89 -7.44
C GLY A 183 4.68 -13.98 -8.49
N GLN A 184 5.20 -13.67 -9.70
CA GLN A 184 5.49 -14.66 -10.72
C GLN A 184 6.56 -15.67 -10.27
N ILE A 185 7.50 -15.25 -9.43
CA ILE A 185 8.52 -16.12 -8.84
C ILE A 185 7.84 -17.15 -7.94
N ILE A 186 6.91 -16.70 -7.08
CA ILE A 186 6.12 -17.58 -6.20
C ILE A 186 5.30 -18.57 -7.05
N ARG A 187 4.58 -18.05 -8.04
CA ARG A 187 3.73 -18.85 -8.92
C ARG A 187 4.52 -19.90 -9.70
N ALA A 188 5.70 -19.54 -10.19
CA ALA A 188 6.57 -20.48 -10.89
C ALA A 188 7.02 -21.64 -9.98
N GLY A 189 7.29 -21.35 -8.71
CA GLY A 189 7.59 -22.39 -7.71
C GLY A 189 6.42 -23.34 -7.45
N PHE A 190 5.16 -22.86 -7.46
CA PHE A 190 3.96 -23.71 -7.36
C PHE A 190 3.76 -24.62 -8.57
N GLY A 191 4.31 -24.27 -9.74
CA GLY A 191 4.27 -25.09 -10.94
C GLY A 191 5.27 -26.26 -10.94
N LEU A 192 6.11 -26.35 -9.92
CA LEU A 192 7.11 -27.42 -9.73
C LEU A 192 6.66 -28.33 -8.55
N ASP A 193 7.26 -29.53 -8.47
CA ASP A 193 7.11 -30.37 -7.26
C ASP A 193 7.61 -29.61 -6.03
N ILE A 194 7.00 -29.84 -4.86
CA ILE A 194 7.35 -29.16 -3.61
C ILE A 194 8.85 -29.29 -3.31
N ALA A 195 9.43 -30.45 -3.59
CA ALA A 195 10.86 -30.70 -3.41
C ALA A 195 11.75 -29.84 -4.32
N ALA A 196 11.25 -29.40 -5.48
CA ALA A 196 12.01 -28.60 -6.44
C ALA A 196 11.62 -27.11 -6.40
N GLY A 197 10.38 -26.80 -6.08
CA GLY A 197 9.80 -25.45 -6.12
C GLY A 197 9.75 -24.73 -4.78
N GLY A 198 9.85 -25.46 -3.66
CA GLY A 198 9.73 -24.89 -2.32
C GLY A 198 10.69 -23.73 -2.04
N GLY A 199 11.95 -23.88 -2.48
CA GLY A 199 12.95 -22.83 -2.38
C GLY A 199 12.57 -21.55 -3.15
N GLN A 200 12.04 -21.70 -4.36
CA GLN A 200 11.62 -20.57 -5.20
C GLN A 200 10.39 -19.84 -4.61
N ILE A 201 9.44 -20.59 -4.02
CA ILE A 201 8.28 -20.02 -3.33
C ILE A 201 8.74 -19.15 -2.15
N ILE A 202 9.65 -19.69 -1.31
CA ILE A 202 10.20 -18.96 -0.17
C ILE A 202 10.99 -17.74 -0.63
N ALA A 203 11.84 -17.88 -1.64
CA ALA A 203 12.62 -16.78 -2.21
C ALA A 203 11.71 -15.64 -2.71
N GLY A 204 10.67 -15.97 -3.46
CA GLY A 204 9.67 -15.00 -3.93
C GLY A 204 8.93 -14.32 -2.79
N GLY A 205 8.52 -15.08 -1.77
CA GLY A 205 7.89 -14.54 -0.55
C GLY A 205 8.78 -13.57 0.21
N VAL A 206 10.07 -13.91 0.39
CA VAL A 206 11.09 -13.05 1.04
C VAL A 206 11.31 -11.77 0.23
N LEU A 207 11.37 -11.86 -1.11
CA LEU A 207 11.52 -10.68 -1.98
C LEU A 207 10.32 -9.73 -1.86
N VAL A 208 9.10 -10.24 -1.86
CA VAL A 208 7.87 -9.42 -1.69
C VAL A 208 7.84 -8.78 -0.30
N ALA A 209 8.11 -9.55 0.75
CA ALA A 209 8.14 -9.05 2.12
C ALA A 209 9.25 -8.00 2.31
N GLY A 210 10.44 -8.27 1.80
CA GLY A 210 11.58 -7.34 1.83
C GLY A 210 11.26 -6.03 1.11
N LEU A 211 10.62 -6.10 -0.07
CA LEU A 211 10.18 -4.92 -0.81
C LEU A 211 9.12 -4.11 -0.02
N ALA A 212 8.14 -4.78 0.58
CA ALA A 212 7.11 -4.12 1.39
C ALA A 212 7.72 -3.40 2.60
N LEU A 213 8.68 -4.04 3.29
CA LEU A 213 9.41 -3.43 4.41
C LEU A 213 10.29 -2.26 3.97
N LEU A 214 10.93 -2.36 2.80
CA LEU A 214 11.72 -1.27 2.24
C LEU A 214 10.84 -0.07 1.91
N VAL A 215 9.72 -0.29 1.24
CA VAL A 215 8.73 0.77 0.93
C VAL A 215 8.18 1.39 2.21
N GLU A 216 7.84 0.58 3.23
CA GLU A 216 7.42 1.07 4.55
C GLU A 216 8.48 1.98 5.17
N GLY A 217 9.74 1.54 5.21
CA GLY A 217 10.85 2.32 5.77
C GLY A 217 11.07 3.64 5.05
N VAL A 218 11.10 3.63 3.71
CA VAL A 218 11.28 4.83 2.89
C VAL A 218 10.11 5.80 3.10
N LEU A 219 8.87 5.31 3.03
CA LEU A 219 7.70 6.17 3.20
C LEU A 219 7.54 6.67 4.65
N ALA A 220 7.95 5.91 5.65
CA ALA A 220 8.02 6.39 7.03
C ALA A 220 9.01 7.55 7.20
N LEU A 221 10.14 7.52 6.50
CA LEU A 221 11.09 8.63 6.48
C LEU A 221 10.50 9.86 5.78
N VAL A 222 9.83 9.67 4.65
CA VAL A 222 9.13 10.75 3.93
C VAL A 222 8.03 11.36 4.80
N GLU A 223 7.17 10.55 5.43
CA GLU A 223 6.13 11.03 6.36
C GLU A 223 6.74 11.86 7.48
N ARG A 224 7.85 11.41 8.04
CA ARG A 224 8.58 12.18 9.07
C ARG A 224 9.11 13.51 8.56
N ALA A 225 9.57 13.57 7.32
CA ALA A 225 10.11 14.79 6.72
C ALA A 225 9.00 15.83 6.45
N VAL A 226 7.85 15.39 5.92
CA VAL A 226 6.72 16.29 5.59
C VAL A 226 5.88 16.68 6.81
N THR A 227 6.02 15.99 7.96
CA THR A 227 5.29 16.32 9.19
C THR A 227 6.00 17.43 9.96
N PRO A 228 5.40 18.60 10.15
CA PRO A 228 6.01 19.73 10.88
C PRO A 228 6.37 19.35 12.34
N ARG A 229 7.50 19.88 12.84
CA ARG A 229 8.02 19.59 14.18
C ARG A 229 7.03 19.81 15.34
N PRO A 230 6.19 20.87 15.35
CA PRO A 230 5.20 21.07 16.42
C PRO A 230 4.19 19.93 16.52
N LEU A 231 3.66 19.49 15.39
CA LEU A 231 2.69 18.37 15.30
C LEU A 231 3.30 17.03 15.72
N ARG A 232 4.59 16.80 15.42
CA ARG A 232 5.33 15.61 15.89
C ARG A 232 5.44 15.55 17.40
N ARG A 233 5.68 16.69 18.07
CA ARG A 233 5.76 16.75 19.55
C ARG A 233 4.42 16.52 20.21
N ALA A 234 3.33 17.04 19.65
CA ALA A 234 1.97 16.82 20.15
C ALA A 234 1.56 15.34 20.09
N ARG A 235 1.82 14.67 18.94
CA ARG A 235 1.58 13.23 18.75
C ARG A 235 2.40 12.37 19.73
N GLY A 236 3.67 12.69 19.94
CA GLY A 236 4.53 11.98 20.89
C GLY A 236 4.06 12.11 22.34
N ARG A 237 3.53 13.28 22.75
CA ARG A 237 2.94 13.49 24.08
C ARG A 237 1.62 12.74 24.25
N ALA A 238 0.75 12.72 23.25
CA ALA A 238 -0.51 11.98 23.27
C ALA A 238 -0.27 10.46 23.41
N ASN A 239 0.66 9.90 22.63
CA ASN A 239 1.02 8.48 22.70
C ASN A 239 1.63 8.11 24.08
N ARG A 240 2.48 8.97 24.66
CA ARG A 240 3.05 8.73 25.99
C ARG A 240 1.98 8.75 27.09
N ARG A 241 0.98 9.66 26.97
CA ARG A 241 -0.15 9.70 27.91
C ARG A 241 -1.04 8.48 27.80
N ALA A 242 -1.32 8.02 26.56
CA ALA A 242 -2.07 6.79 26.33
C ALA A 242 -1.34 5.56 26.87
N ALA A 243 -0.03 5.44 26.64
CA ALA A 243 0.78 4.35 27.17
C ALA A 243 0.82 4.37 28.73
N ALA A 244 0.97 5.55 29.35
CA ALA A 244 0.96 5.69 30.81
C ALA A 244 -0.41 5.33 31.42
N ALA A 245 -1.51 5.61 30.74
CA ALA A 245 -2.86 5.24 31.19
C ALA A 245 -3.10 3.71 31.16
N VAL A 246 -2.42 2.98 30.28
CA VAL A 246 -2.53 1.52 30.19
C VAL A 246 -1.65 0.80 31.23
N THR A 247 -0.53 1.42 31.62
CA THR A 247 0.43 0.82 32.60
C THR A 247 0.18 1.23 34.04
N GLY A 248 -0.74 2.16 34.28
CA GLY A 248 -1.05 2.71 35.61
C GLY A 248 -2.29 2.14 36.30
N ASN A 249 -2.78 0.93 35.85
CA ASN A 249 -3.92 0.23 36.49
C ASN A 249 -3.46 -1.12 37.04
#